data_3e1e87be512d08def0ada3a5a69d1c03
#
_entry.id   3e1e87be512d08def0ada3a5a69d1c03
#
_cell.length_a   1.000
_cell.length_b   1.000
_cell.length_c   1.000
_cell.angle_alpha   90.00
_cell.angle_beta   90.00
_cell.angle_gamma   90.00
#
_symmetry.space_group_name_H-M   'P 1'
#
loop_
_entity.id
_entity.type
_entity.pdbx_description
1 polymer ?
#
loop_
_entity_poly.entity_id
_entity_poly.type
_entity_poly.pdbx_seq_one_letter_code
_entity_poly.pdbx_strand_id
1 'polypeptide(L)'
;MNSSFNAIGMSLNVQRLYEHSFDNIMISPTPMWQYILGQMTAGSLRGMYAGCLVVVVGLCFGANMALHPMFFAVMLLNGMTFASLGVLAAVLSKTHAGISRFSSFVLTPMSFLGNTFFSAASMPEGLNVLIQCLPLTQSATLLRALSWGESWEIWRLMVIVGCNIVFLLIAIHQINRMKNI
;
A
#
# COMPACT_ATOMS: atom_id res chain seq x y z
N MET A 1 2.74 -4.50 3.34
CA MET A 1 3.22 -3.22 2.80
C MET A 1 4.28 -3.42 1.71
N ASN A 2 5.52 -3.76 2.05
CA ASN A 2 6.60 -3.94 1.07
C ASN A 2 6.27 -4.95 -0.04
N SER A 3 5.62 -6.06 0.29
CA SER A 3 5.22 -7.08 -0.70
C SER A 3 4.25 -6.53 -1.75
N SER A 4 3.24 -5.74 -1.34
CA SER A 4 2.29 -5.12 -2.27
C SER A 4 2.94 -4.06 -3.15
N PHE A 5 3.75 -3.18 -2.54
CA PHE A 5 4.46 -2.11 -3.24
C PHE A 5 5.46 -2.66 -4.26
N ASN A 6 6.39 -3.51 -3.83
CA ASN A 6 7.44 -4.04 -4.70
C ASN A 6 6.87 -4.94 -5.81
N ALA A 7 5.82 -5.71 -5.51
CA ALA A 7 5.17 -6.55 -6.51
C ALA A 7 4.71 -5.74 -7.71
N ILE A 8 4.06 -4.62 -7.47
CA ILE A 8 3.49 -3.78 -8.54
C ILE A 8 4.53 -2.81 -9.08
N GLY A 9 5.29 -2.14 -8.22
CA GLY A 9 6.30 -1.18 -8.63
C GLY A 9 7.35 -1.78 -9.56
N MET A 10 7.88 -2.94 -9.20
CA MET A 10 8.87 -3.64 -10.04
C MET A 10 8.25 -4.21 -11.31
N SER A 11 7.11 -4.92 -11.20
CA SER A 11 6.44 -5.53 -12.35
C SER A 11 6.05 -4.49 -13.40
N LEU A 12 5.40 -3.41 -12.98
CA LEU A 12 4.97 -2.34 -13.88
C LEU A 12 6.17 -1.62 -14.53
N ASN A 13 7.26 -1.47 -13.79
CA ASN A 13 8.48 -0.86 -14.32
C ASN A 13 9.15 -1.76 -15.38
N VAL A 14 9.16 -3.09 -15.18
CA VAL A 14 9.64 -4.05 -16.18
C VAL A 14 8.78 -3.98 -17.44
N GLN A 15 7.46 -4.04 -17.28
CA GLN A 15 6.50 -3.96 -18.39
C GLN A 15 6.65 -2.66 -19.21
N ARG A 16 6.98 -1.55 -18.53
CA ARG A 16 7.13 -0.24 -19.16
C ARG A 16 8.48 -0.06 -19.84
N LEU A 17 9.58 -0.50 -19.21
CA LEU A 17 10.94 -0.18 -19.69
C LEU A 17 11.56 -1.26 -20.58
N TYR A 18 11.18 -2.53 -20.40
CA TYR A 18 11.82 -3.64 -21.09
C TYR A 18 10.88 -4.41 -22.02
N GLU A 19 9.64 -4.61 -21.64
CA GLU A 19 8.70 -5.43 -22.41
C GLU A 19 7.89 -4.62 -23.42
N HIS A 20 7.87 -3.29 -23.32
CA HIS A 20 7.01 -2.39 -24.11
C HIS A 20 5.51 -2.77 -24.08
N SER A 21 5.14 -3.70 -23.19
CA SER A 21 3.76 -4.16 -23.02
C SER A 21 2.86 -3.03 -22.54
N PHE A 22 3.43 -2.05 -21.83
CA PHE A 22 2.71 -0.85 -21.39
C PHE A 22 2.27 0.01 -22.56
N ASP A 23 3.08 0.12 -23.63
CA ASP A 23 2.76 0.87 -24.83
C ASP A 23 1.59 0.22 -25.59
N ASN A 24 1.55 -1.12 -25.64
CA ASN A 24 0.44 -1.87 -26.21
C ASN A 24 -0.87 -1.65 -25.44
N ILE A 25 -0.80 -1.51 -24.11
CA ILE A 25 -1.96 -1.18 -23.27
C ILE A 25 -2.43 0.26 -23.52
N MET A 26 -1.51 1.20 -23.74
CA MET A 26 -1.87 2.58 -24.04
C MET A 26 -2.60 2.73 -25.39
N ILE A 27 -2.29 1.89 -26.37
CA ILE A 27 -2.95 1.87 -27.70
C ILE A 27 -4.31 1.14 -27.63
N SER A 28 -4.49 0.25 -26.65
CA SER A 28 -5.74 -0.48 -26.45
C SER A 28 -6.91 0.45 -26.12
N PRO A 29 -8.14 0.13 -26.57
CA PRO A 29 -9.35 0.88 -26.21
C PRO A 29 -9.76 0.75 -24.75
N THR A 30 -9.04 -0.04 -23.95
CA THR A 30 -9.32 -0.24 -22.53
C THR A 30 -9.08 1.05 -21.73
N PRO A 31 -10.03 1.45 -20.87
CA PRO A 31 -9.83 2.62 -20.03
C PRO A 31 -8.75 2.36 -18.98
N MET A 32 -7.80 3.29 -18.84
CA MET A 32 -6.63 3.15 -17.96
C MET A 32 -6.97 2.89 -16.48
N TRP A 33 -8.11 3.37 -16.00
CA TRP A 33 -8.53 3.12 -14.63
C TRP A 33 -8.76 1.64 -14.33
N GLN A 34 -9.26 0.85 -15.31
CA GLN A 34 -9.45 -0.59 -15.15
C GLN A 34 -8.11 -1.32 -15.03
N TYR A 35 -7.12 -0.92 -15.82
CA TYR A 35 -5.79 -1.47 -15.73
C TYR A 35 -5.16 -1.19 -14.36
N ILE A 36 -5.25 0.05 -13.88
CA ILE A 36 -4.71 0.44 -12.58
C ILE A 36 -5.40 -0.34 -11.44
N LEU A 37 -6.74 -0.46 -11.49
CA LEU A 37 -7.49 -1.25 -10.51
C LEU A 37 -7.08 -2.73 -10.55
N GLY A 38 -6.87 -3.30 -11.73
CA GLY A 38 -6.36 -4.65 -11.88
C GLY A 38 -4.99 -4.83 -11.21
N GLN A 39 -4.08 -3.91 -11.42
CA GLN A 39 -2.76 -3.92 -10.77
C GLN A 39 -2.86 -3.77 -9.25
N MET A 40 -3.72 -2.86 -8.77
CA MET A 40 -3.93 -2.66 -7.34
C MET A 40 -4.52 -3.91 -6.66
N THR A 41 -5.50 -4.57 -7.29
CA THR A 41 -6.08 -5.81 -6.74
C THR A 41 -5.07 -6.94 -6.74
N ALA A 42 -4.28 -7.12 -7.80
CA ALA A 42 -3.20 -8.10 -7.85
C ALA A 42 -2.15 -7.85 -6.76
N GLY A 43 -1.73 -6.60 -6.56
CA GLY A 43 -0.79 -6.21 -5.52
C GLY A 43 -1.35 -6.40 -4.10
N SER A 44 -2.63 -6.12 -3.90
CA SER A 44 -3.28 -6.33 -2.60
C SER A 44 -3.41 -7.81 -2.24
N LEU A 45 -3.77 -8.67 -3.19
CA LEU A 45 -3.83 -10.12 -3.00
C LEU A 45 -2.46 -10.69 -2.63
N ARG A 46 -1.39 -10.25 -3.31
CA ARG A 46 -0.03 -10.66 -2.99
C ARG A 46 0.40 -10.20 -1.59
N GLY A 47 0.02 -8.98 -1.19
CA GLY A 47 0.25 -8.46 0.16
C GLY A 47 -0.55 -9.22 1.21
N MET A 48 -1.79 -9.58 0.89
CA MET A 48 -2.66 -10.40 1.74
C MET A 48 -2.08 -11.79 1.95
N TYR A 49 -1.61 -12.45 0.89
CA TYR A 49 -0.93 -13.75 1.00
C TYR A 49 0.28 -13.69 1.95
N ALA A 50 1.16 -12.71 1.76
CA ALA A 50 2.30 -12.51 2.65
C ALA A 50 1.90 -12.22 4.10
N GLY A 51 0.85 -11.41 4.31
CA GLY A 51 0.30 -11.13 5.64
C GLY A 51 -0.33 -12.35 6.30
N CYS A 52 -1.07 -13.18 5.55
CA CYS A 52 -1.63 -14.43 6.05
C CYS A 52 -0.52 -15.40 6.51
N LEU A 53 0.58 -15.50 5.78
CA LEU A 53 1.72 -16.32 6.20
C LEU A 53 2.29 -15.86 7.54
N VAL A 54 2.43 -14.54 7.74
CA VAL A 54 2.89 -13.99 9.03
C VAL A 54 1.90 -14.31 10.16
N VAL A 55 0.60 -14.19 9.90
CA VAL A 55 -0.44 -14.53 10.89
C VAL A 55 -0.38 -16.03 11.25
N VAL A 56 -0.26 -16.91 10.27
CA VAL A 56 -0.14 -18.37 10.50
C VAL A 56 1.10 -18.69 11.34
N VAL A 57 2.25 -18.10 11.01
CA VAL A 57 3.46 -18.25 11.81
C VAL A 57 3.24 -17.76 13.23
N GLY A 58 2.63 -16.58 13.43
CA GLY A 58 2.31 -16.03 14.75
C GLY A 58 1.43 -16.97 15.58
N LEU A 59 0.41 -17.58 14.97
CA LEU A 59 -0.46 -18.56 15.62
C LEU A 59 0.31 -19.84 16.00
N CYS A 60 1.22 -20.32 15.17
CA CYS A 60 2.07 -21.46 15.48
C CYS A 60 3.00 -21.21 16.68
N PHE A 61 3.41 -19.96 16.89
CA PHE A 61 4.18 -19.54 18.07
C PHE A 61 3.31 -19.21 19.30
N GLY A 62 2.00 -19.51 19.24
CA GLY A 62 1.10 -19.34 20.39
C GLY A 62 0.57 -17.92 20.60
N ALA A 63 0.60 -17.07 19.60
CA ALA A 63 -0.03 -15.76 19.65
C ALA A 63 -1.57 -15.91 19.65
N ASN A 64 -2.21 -15.49 20.74
CA ASN A 64 -3.67 -15.44 20.83
C ASN A 64 -4.19 -14.21 20.07
N MET A 65 -4.59 -14.41 18.81
CA MET A 65 -5.14 -13.36 17.97
C MET A 65 -6.62 -13.63 17.67
N ALA A 66 -7.48 -12.65 17.91
CA ALA A 66 -8.88 -12.68 17.48
C ALA A 66 -8.96 -12.39 15.98
N LEU A 67 -9.08 -13.43 15.14
CA LEU A 67 -9.21 -13.27 13.69
C LEU A 67 -10.65 -12.93 13.32
N HIS A 68 -10.97 -11.65 13.33
CA HIS A 68 -12.27 -11.15 12.87
C HIS A 68 -12.26 -10.95 11.33
N PRO A 69 -13.37 -11.14 10.58
CA PRO A 69 -13.43 -10.87 9.14
C PRO A 69 -12.96 -9.47 8.75
N MET A 70 -13.20 -8.48 9.62
CA MET A 70 -12.74 -7.09 9.44
C MET A 70 -11.22 -6.97 9.41
N PHE A 71 -10.48 -7.85 10.09
CA PHE A 71 -9.02 -7.89 10.04
C PHE A 71 -8.51 -8.12 8.62
N PHE A 72 -9.10 -9.08 7.89
CA PHE A 72 -8.74 -9.35 6.50
C PHE A 72 -9.14 -8.22 5.56
N ALA A 73 -10.28 -7.56 5.81
CA ALA A 73 -10.70 -6.39 5.04
C ALA A 73 -9.70 -5.22 5.18
N VAL A 74 -9.27 -4.91 6.40
CA VAL A 74 -8.25 -3.88 6.66
C VAL A 74 -6.91 -4.25 6.02
N MET A 75 -6.52 -5.52 6.08
CA MET A 75 -5.29 -6.02 5.46
C MET A 75 -5.32 -5.87 3.93
N LEU A 76 -6.47 -6.15 3.31
CA LEU A 76 -6.69 -5.97 1.88
C LEU A 76 -6.64 -4.49 1.48
N LEU A 77 -7.34 -3.61 2.22
CA LEU A 77 -7.33 -2.17 2.00
C LEU A 77 -5.91 -1.59 2.13
N ASN A 78 -5.17 -2.02 3.15
CA ASN A 78 -3.77 -1.64 3.30
C ASN A 78 -2.92 -2.10 2.11
N GLY A 79 -3.13 -3.33 1.64
CA GLY A 79 -2.49 -3.85 0.43
C GLY A 79 -2.78 -3.01 -0.80
N MET A 80 -4.04 -2.59 -1.01
CA MET A 80 -4.45 -1.71 -2.11
C MET A 80 -3.76 -0.35 -2.03
N THR A 81 -3.68 0.26 -0.85
CA THR A 81 -3.04 1.57 -0.65
C THR A 81 -1.56 1.52 -1.04
N PHE A 82 -0.83 0.48 -0.66
CA PHE A 82 0.58 0.33 -1.02
C PHE A 82 0.79 -0.14 -2.46
N ALA A 83 -0.16 -0.86 -3.05
CA ALA A 83 -0.14 -1.19 -4.46
C ALA A 83 -0.34 0.07 -5.32
N SER A 84 -1.26 0.98 -4.95
CA SER A 84 -1.44 2.26 -5.64
C SER A 84 -0.21 3.16 -5.56
N LEU A 85 0.46 3.20 -4.40
CA LEU A 85 1.77 3.83 -4.26
C LEU A 85 2.83 3.18 -5.16
N GLY A 86 2.81 1.86 -5.33
CA GLY A 86 3.68 1.13 -6.24
C GLY A 86 3.46 1.51 -7.69
N VAL A 87 2.20 1.65 -8.13
CA VAL A 87 1.85 2.15 -9.46
C VAL A 87 2.39 3.57 -9.66
N LEU A 88 2.16 4.45 -8.70
CA LEU A 88 2.62 5.84 -8.75
C LEU A 88 4.15 5.91 -8.84
N ALA A 89 4.86 5.15 -8.02
CA ALA A 89 6.31 5.07 -8.06
C ALA A 89 6.84 4.57 -9.41
N ALA A 90 6.21 3.55 -10.00
CA ALA A 90 6.59 3.00 -11.30
C ALA A 90 6.37 4.01 -12.43
N VAL A 91 5.28 4.79 -12.37
CA VAL A 91 4.98 5.83 -13.36
C VAL A 91 5.96 7.00 -13.27
N LEU A 92 6.33 7.42 -12.07
CA LEU A 92 7.28 8.52 -11.83
C LEU A 92 8.73 8.11 -12.08
N SER A 93 9.07 6.84 -11.93
CA SER A 93 10.43 6.34 -12.04
C SER A 93 10.78 6.00 -13.48
N LYS A 94 11.90 6.53 -13.96
CA LYS A 94 12.47 6.21 -15.28
C LYS A 94 13.39 4.99 -15.27
N THR A 95 13.73 4.45 -14.10
CA THR A 95 14.68 3.33 -13.95
C THR A 95 14.29 2.46 -12.75
N HIS A 96 14.72 1.19 -12.75
CA HIS A 96 14.57 0.29 -11.59
C HIS A 96 15.21 0.87 -10.31
N ALA A 97 16.35 1.49 -10.43
CA ALA A 97 17.01 2.18 -9.33
C ALA A 97 16.13 3.31 -8.75
N GLY A 98 15.31 3.95 -9.58
CA GLY A 98 14.34 4.96 -9.13
C GLY A 98 13.28 4.41 -8.18
N ILE A 99 12.73 3.23 -8.47
CA ILE A 99 11.76 2.57 -7.58
C ILE A 99 12.42 2.17 -6.26
N SER A 100 13.62 1.60 -6.31
CA SER A 100 14.35 1.21 -5.10
C SER A 100 14.67 2.44 -4.23
N ARG A 101 15.06 3.56 -4.83
CA ARG A 101 15.23 4.83 -4.11
C ARG A 101 13.93 5.33 -3.50
N PHE A 102 12.83 5.31 -4.26
CA PHE A 102 11.51 5.71 -3.73
C PHE A 102 11.11 4.81 -2.54
N SER A 103 11.28 3.50 -2.66
CA SER A 103 11.05 2.56 -1.57
C SER A 103 11.88 2.90 -0.33
N SER A 104 13.18 3.13 -0.50
CA SER A 104 14.08 3.42 0.62
C SER A 104 13.80 4.78 1.27
N PHE A 105 13.45 5.80 0.50
CA PHE A 105 13.20 7.14 1.04
C PHE A 105 11.78 7.34 1.58
N VAL A 106 10.78 6.62 1.08
CA VAL A 106 9.39 6.79 1.48
C VAL A 106 8.92 5.65 2.38
N LEU A 107 9.10 4.39 1.95
CA LEU A 107 8.57 3.25 2.72
C LEU A 107 9.39 2.94 3.96
N THR A 108 10.71 3.09 3.90
CA THR A 108 11.57 2.78 5.06
C THR A 108 11.28 3.71 6.23
N PRO A 109 11.35 5.06 6.11
CA PRO A 109 10.99 5.93 7.22
C PRO A 109 9.53 5.78 7.63
N MET A 110 8.61 5.55 6.68
CA MET A 110 7.20 5.31 6.96
C MET A 110 7.00 4.03 7.80
N SER A 111 7.78 2.98 7.56
CA SER A 111 7.71 1.74 8.34
C SER A 111 8.25 1.90 9.77
N PHE A 112 9.26 2.74 9.95
CA PHE A 112 9.78 3.04 11.29
C PHE A 112 8.85 3.96 12.09
N LEU A 113 8.33 5.00 11.43
CA LEU A 113 7.45 5.99 12.07
C LEU A 113 6.00 5.49 12.22
N GLY A 114 5.57 4.51 11.43
CA GLY A 114 4.20 4.02 11.32
C GLY A 114 3.66 3.24 12.51
N ASN A 115 4.08 3.57 13.75
CA ASN A 115 3.66 2.89 14.98
C ASN A 115 3.96 1.37 15.01
N THR A 116 4.91 0.95 14.15
CA THR A 116 5.30 -0.46 14.07
C THR A 116 6.36 -0.79 15.11
N PHE A 117 7.34 0.12 15.31
CA PHE A 117 8.44 -0.05 16.25
C PHE A 117 8.34 0.86 17.48
N PHE A 118 7.76 2.05 17.33
CA PHE A 118 7.65 3.04 18.40
C PHE A 118 6.18 3.30 18.71
N SER A 119 5.82 3.36 19.99
CA SER A 119 4.47 3.76 20.40
C SER A 119 4.29 5.27 20.17
N ALA A 120 3.17 5.65 19.56
CA ALA A 120 2.83 7.06 19.33
C ALA A 120 2.78 7.89 20.64
N ALA A 121 2.58 7.23 21.78
CA ALA A 121 2.52 7.87 23.10
C ALA A 121 3.86 8.46 23.59
N SER A 122 4.99 8.04 23.00
CA SER A 122 6.34 8.48 23.42
C SER A 122 6.90 9.61 22.54
N MET A 123 6.12 10.15 21.58
CA MET A 123 6.61 11.11 20.60
C MET A 123 6.09 12.54 20.87
N PRO A 124 6.86 13.59 20.47
CA PRO A 124 6.41 14.99 20.55
C PRO A 124 5.12 15.20 19.76
N GLU A 125 4.25 16.09 20.24
CA GLU A 125 2.91 16.34 19.67
C GLU A 125 2.92 16.65 18.16
N GLY A 126 3.88 17.42 17.68
CA GLY A 126 3.98 17.79 16.28
C GLY A 126 4.30 16.61 15.34
N LEU A 127 5.14 15.67 15.79
CA LEU A 127 5.43 14.43 15.07
C LEU A 127 4.24 13.46 15.10
N ASN A 128 3.50 13.43 16.18
CA ASN A 128 2.34 12.57 16.34
C ASN A 128 1.26 12.87 15.31
N VAL A 129 0.98 14.14 15.01
CA VAL A 129 0.01 14.55 13.98
C VAL A 129 0.44 14.04 12.59
N LEU A 130 1.72 14.22 12.23
CA LEU A 130 2.26 13.71 10.96
C LEU A 130 2.15 12.19 10.84
N ILE A 131 2.47 11.47 11.92
CA ILE A 131 2.42 10.00 11.98
C ILE A 131 0.98 9.50 11.86
N GLN A 132 0.03 10.18 12.48
CA GLN A 132 -1.39 9.84 12.38
C GLN A 132 -1.97 10.05 10.97
N CYS A 133 -1.42 10.92 10.15
CA CYS A 133 -1.81 11.07 8.74
C CYS A 133 -1.30 9.92 7.84
N LEU A 134 -0.34 9.12 8.31
CA LEU A 134 0.22 8.03 7.53
C LEU A 134 -0.76 6.85 7.45
N PRO A 135 -1.08 6.34 6.25
CA PRO A 135 -1.99 5.20 6.08
C PRO A 135 -1.47 3.93 6.75
N LEU A 136 -0.15 3.77 6.84
CA LEU A 136 0.47 2.64 7.55
C LEU A 136 0.16 2.66 9.05
N THR A 137 0.25 3.83 9.68
CA THR A 137 -0.04 3.98 11.11
C THR A 137 -1.48 3.61 11.43
N GLN A 138 -2.42 4.08 10.60
CA GLN A 138 -3.83 3.80 10.80
C GLN A 138 -4.16 2.32 10.59
N SER A 139 -3.58 1.70 9.55
CA SER A 139 -3.77 0.27 9.31
C SER A 139 -3.12 -0.60 10.39
N ALA A 140 -1.92 -0.25 10.87
CA ALA A 140 -1.25 -0.98 11.94
C ALA A 140 -2.00 -0.91 13.27
N THR A 141 -2.50 0.28 13.64
CA THR A 141 -3.34 0.47 14.84
C THR A 141 -4.67 -0.28 14.73
N LEU A 142 -5.35 -0.24 13.59
CA LEU A 142 -6.58 -1.00 13.37
C LEU A 142 -6.36 -2.50 13.44
N LEU A 143 -5.32 -3.02 12.77
CA LEU A 143 -5.02 -4.45 12.82
C LEU A 143 -4.68 -4.91 14.22
N ARG A 144 -3.97 -4.09 15.00
CA ARG A 144 -3.65 -4.38 16.41
C ARG A 144 -4.90 -4.39 17.28
N ALA A 145 -5.77 -3.37 17.18
CA ALA A 145 -7.02 -3.32 17.92
C ALA A 145 -7.93 -4.51 17.59
N LEU A 146 -8.04 -4.87 16.31
CA LEU A 146 -8.83 -6.03 15.87
C LEU A 146 -8.26 -7.36 16.34
N SER A 147 -6.92 -7.49 16.43
CA SER A 147 -6.28 -8.72 16.89
C SER A 147 -6.43 -8.95 18.39
N TRP A 148 -6.58 -7.89 19.17
CA TRP A 148 -6.77 -7.96 20.64
C TRP A 148 -8.23 -7.84 21.05
N GLY A 149 -9.16 -7.65 20.10
CA GLY A 149 -10.58 -7.49 20.38
C GLY A 149 -10.93 -6.15 21.05
N GLU A 150 -10.07 -5.16 20.89
CA GLU A 150 -10.29 -3.80 21.39
C GLU A 150 -11.27 -3.03 20.49
N SER A 151 -11.90 -1.99 21.06
CA SER A 151 -12.75 -1.08 20.31
C SER A 151 -11.92 -0.31 19.27
N TRP A 152 -12.35 -0.33 18.00
CA TRP A 152 -11.70 0.36 16.91
C TRP A 152 -12.54 1.55 16.42
N GLU A 153 -11.87 2.59 15.97
CA GLU A 153 -12.48 3.84 15.55
C GLU A 153 -12.64 3.88 14.02
N ILE A 154 -13.86 4.14 13.57
CA ILE A 154 -14.23 4.13 12.14
C ILE A 154 -13.49 5.20 11.33
N TRP A 155 -13.10 6.32 11.95
CA TRP A 155 -12.35 7.39 11.27
C TRP A 155 -10.98 6.92 10.74
N ARG A 156 -10.33 5.96 11.41
CA ARG A 156 -9.07 5.38 10.96
C ARG A 156 -9.21 4.66 9.62
N LEU A 157 -10.33 3.97 9.44
CA LEU A 157 -10.67 3.31 8.20
C LEU A 157 -10.93 4.34 7.09
N MET A 158 -11.60 5.45 7.41
CA MET A 158 -11.83 6.55 6.46
C MET A 158 -10.51 7.17 5.98
N VAL A 159 -9.52 7.31 6.85
CA VAL A 159 -8.18 7.83 6.45
C VAL A 159 -7.51 6.88 5.45
N ILE A 160 -7.55 5.56 5.69
CA ILE A 160 -6.95 4.58 4.77
C ILE A 160 -7.64 4.63 3.40
N VAL A 161 -8.97 4.64 3.38
CA VAL A 161 -9.77 4.74 2.14
C VAL A 161 -9.51 6.06 1.44
N GLY A 162 -9.45 7.17 2.17
CA GLY A 162 -9.13 8.49 1.63
C GLY A 162 -7.75 8.53 0.96
N CYS A 163 -6.72 8.02 1.64
CA CYS A 163 -5.38 7.90 1.06
C CYS A 163 -5.35 7.01 -0.19
N ASN A 164 -6.11 5.90 -0.18
CA ASN A 164 -6.23 5.01 -1.33
C ASN A 164 -6.80 5.74 -2.55
N ILE A 165 -7.91 6.48 -2.36
CA ILE A 165 -8.54 7.28 -3.43
C ILE A 165 -7.58 8.35 -3.94
N VAL A 166 -6.90 9.08 -3.06
CA VAL A 166 -5.93 10.12 -3.44
C VAL A 166 -4.81 9.55 -4.30
N PHE A 167 -4.19 8.44 -3.87
CA PHE A 167 -3.11 7.82 -4.63
C PHE A 167 -3.58 7.28 -5.97
N LEU A 168 -4.79 6.71 -6.03
CA LEU A 168 -5.41 6.25 -7.27
C LEU A 168 -5.65 7.41 -8.22
N LEU A 169 -6.22 8.51 -7.76
CA LEU A 169 -6.48 9.69 -8.59
C LEU A 169 -5.17 10.30 -9.13
N ILE A 170 -4.14 10.41 -8.31
CA ILE A 170 -2.83 10.89 -8.74
C ILE A 170 -2.22 9.94 -9.78
N ALA A 171 -2.31 8.62 -9.58
CA ALA A 171 -1.81 7.63 -10.53
C ALA A 171 -2.54 7.74 -11.90
N ILE A 172 -3.86 7.83 -11.89
CA ILE A 172 -4.67 8.02 -13.11
C ILE A 172 -4.29 9.33 -13.81
N HIS A 173 -4.18 10.42 -13.06
CA HIS A 173 -3.82 11.73 -13.62
C HIS A 173 -2.45 11.69 -14.31
N GLN A 174 -1.45 11.09 -13.68
CA GLN A 174 -0.10 10.99 -14.24
C GLN A 174 -0.06 10.11 -15.50
N ILE A 175 -0.78 9.00 -15.51
CA ILE A 175 -0.84 8.13 -16.69
C ILE A 175 -1.56 8.81 -17.85
N ASN A 176 -2.68 9.48 -17.58
CA ASN A 176 -3.40 10.23 -18.61
C ASN A 176 -2.54 11.36 -19.20
N ARG A 177 -1.72 12.02 -18.39
CA ARG A 177 -0.77 13.02 -18.87
C ARG A 177 0.26 12.43 -19.83
N MET A 178 0.73 11.20 -19.57
CA MET A 178 1.66 10.52 -20.48
C MET A 178 1.00 10.07 -21.80
N LYS A 179 -0.30 9.76 -21.77
CA LYS A 179 -1.05 9.38 -22.98
C LYS A 179 -1.27 10.57 -23.95
N ASN A 180 -1.26 11.79 -23.44
CA ASN A 180 -1.53 13.01 -24.20
C ASN A 180 -0.25 13.70 -24.72
N ILE A 181 0.92 13.09 -24.50
CA ILE A 181 2.22 13.53 -25.06
C ILE A 181 2.60 12.59 -26.20
#